data_74e91b15fbcdb28aa2ee1e1e937a782d
#
_entry.id   74e91b15fbcdb28aa2ee1e1e937a782d
#
_cell.length_a   1.000
_cell.length_b   1.000
_cell.length_c   1.000
_cell.angle_alpha   90.00
_cell.angle_beta   90.00
_cell.angle_gamma   90.00
#
_symmetry.space_group_name_H-M   'P 1'
#
loop_
_entity.id
_entity.type
_entity.pdbx_description
1 polymer ?
#
loop_
_entity_poly.entity_id
_entity_poly.type
_entity_poly.pdbx_seq_one_letter_code
_entity_poly.pdbx_strand_id
1 'polypeptide(L)'
;MQRQAGQIAPYYDNLQNFLHDLAQPLSTVTGLIDLMLLELDERDKMFQEVQLISQQLEKVMAIVGEIRRMTREAADRERKALGPPQAPLS
;
A
#
# COMPACT_ATOMS: atom_id res chain seq x y z
N MET A 1 -22.80 -16.01 10.16
CA MET A 1 -22.57 -15.42 10.10
C MET A 1 -22.90 -14.75 9.25
N GLN A 2 -23.04 -14.22 9.03
CA GLN A 2 -23.39 -13.58 8.37
C GLN A 2 -22.83 -12.77 7.68
N ARG A 3 -22.39 -12.92 6.82
CA ARG A 3 -21.84 -12.20 6.10
C ARG A 3 -22.76 -11.70 5.24
N GLN A 4 -23.14 -10.76 5.10
CA GLN A 4 -24.07 -10.29 4.36
C GLN A 4 -23.59 -9.60 3.22
N ALA A 5 -24.30 -9.22 2.24
CA ALA A 5 -23.90 -8.53 1.05
C ALA A 5 -23.19 -7.25 1.37
N GLY A 6 -23.57 -6.61 2.40
CA GLY A 6 -22.91 -5.39 2.80
C GLY A 6 -21.48 -5.58 3.28
N GLN A 7 -21.05 -6.82 3.38
CA GLN A 7 -19.73 -7.11 3.89
C GLN A 7 -18.62 -6.71 2.93
N ILE A 8 -18.94 -6.37 1.71
CA ILE A 8 -17.90 -6.01 0.74
C ILE A 8 -17.08 -4.83 1.22
N ALA A 9 -17.71 -3.80 1.74
CA ALA A 9 -16.99 -2.64 2.22
C ALA A 9 -16.02 -2.98 3.35
N PRO A 10 -16.45 -3.72 4.39
CA PRO A 10 -15.51 -4.13 5.42
C PRO A 10 -14.36 -4.97 4.89
N TYR A 11 -14.62 -5.79 3.89
CA TYR A 11 -13.56 -6.60 3.30
C TYR A 11 -12.47 -5.70 2.71
N TYR A 12 -12.86 -4.70 1.93
CA TYR A 12 -11.90 -3.79 1.33
C TYR A 12 -11.22 -2.92 2.38
N ASP A 13 -11.92 -2.56 3.43
CA ASP A 13 -11.33 -1.80 4.51
C ASP A 13 -10.23 -2.61 5.20
N ASN A 14 -10.47 -3.90 5.43
CA ASN A 14 -9.46 -4.75 6.02
C ASN A 14 -8.25 -4.88 5.11
N LEU A 15 -8.48 -5.00 3.81
CA LEU A 15 -7.38 -5.08 2.86
C LEU A 15 -6.58 -3.79 2.86
N GLN A 16 -7.24 -2.65 2.92
CA GLN A 16 -6.56 -1.37 3.00
C GLN A 16 -5.68 -1.31 4.26
N ASN A 17 -6.20 -1.81 5.38
CA ASN A 17 -5.44 -1.82 6.62
C ASN A 17 -4.21 -2.71 6.50
N PHE A 18 -4.34 -3.87 5.88
CA PHE A 18 -3.19 -4.74 5.67
C PHE A 18 -2.13 -4.06 4.82
N LEU A 19 -2.57 -3.38 3.77
CA LEU A 19 -1.62 -2.69 2.90
C LEU A 19 -0.92 -1.56 3.63
N HIS A 20 -1.66 -0.84 4.47
CA HIS A 20 -1.07 0.21 5.28
C HIS A 20 -0.04 -0.38 6.25
N ASP A 21 -0.39 -1.48 6.89
CA ASP A 21 0.51 -2.15 7.84
C ASP A 21 1.76 -2.67 7.13
N LEU A 22 1.62 -3.10 5.88
CA LEU A 22 2.75 -3.56 5.11
C LEU A 22 3.66 -2.39 4.73
N ALA A 23 3.07 -1.26 4.40
CA ALA A 23 3.85 -0.09 3.99
C ALA A 23 4.68 0.47 5.13
N GLN A 24 4.24 0.33 6.36
CA GLN A 24 4.94 0.89 7.51
C GLN A 24 6.37 0.35 7.65
N PRO A 25 6.57 -0.97 7.76
CA PRO A 25 7.94 -1.48 7.87
C PRO A 25 8.75 -1.24 6.60
N LEU A 26 8.10 -1.23 5.45
CA LEU A 26 8.82 -0.95 4.22
C LEU A 26 9.37 0.47 4.22
N SER A 27 8.61 1.42 4.72
CA SER A 27 9.08 2.80 4.83
C SER A 27 10.25 2.90 5.79
N THR A 28 10.19 2.16 6.89
CA THR A 28 11.27 2.16 7.85
C THR A 28 12.55 1.59 7.22
N VAL A 29 12.43 0.48 6.51
CA VAL A 29 13.58 -0.13 5.86
C VAL A 29 14.15 0.83 4.82
N THR A 30 13.29 1.48 4.05
CA THR A 30 13.74 2.44 3.06
C THR A 30 14.56 3.56 3.72
N GLY A 31 14.08 4.07 4.85
CA GLY A 31 14.79 5.12 5.55
C GLY A 31 16.15 4.66 6.05
N LEU A 32 16.23 3.43 6.56
CA LEU A 32 17.50 2.89 7.02
C LEU A 32 18.48 2.70 5.86
N ILE A 33 17.98 2.23 4.73
CA ILE A 33 18.81 2.08 3.54
C ILE A 33 19.35 3.42 3.09
N ASP A 34 18.51 4.45 3.11
CA ASP A 34 18.94 5.79 2.72
C ASP A 34 20.05 6.29 3.64
N LEU A 35 19.93 6.03 4.95
CA LEU A 35 20.97 6.40 5.89
C LEU A 35 22.27 5.67 5.59
N MET A 36 22.19 4.39 5.26
CA MET A 36 23.37 3.63 4.92
C MET A 36 24.08 4.21 3.69
N LEU A 37 23.28 4.61 2.70
CA LEU A 37 23.86 5.20 1.49
C LEU A 37 24.57 6.52 1.78
N LEU A 38 24.08 7.27 2.76
CA LEU A 38 24.71 8.52 3.13
C LEU A 38 26.06 8.28 3.81
N GLU A 39 26.20 7.14 4.48
CA GLU A 39 27.42 6.85 5.25
C GLU A 39 28.46 6.09 4.45
N LEU A 40 28.06 5.44 3.38
CA LEU A 40 29.00 4.63 2.60
C LEU A 40 29.72 5.48 1.56
N ASP A 41 30.97 5.11 1.30
CA ASP A 41 31.72 5.71 0.21
C ASP A 41 31.16 5.18 -1.10
N GLU A 42 30.94 6.07 -2.06
CA GLU A 42 30.37 5.67 -3.33
C GLU A 42 31.21 4.65 -4.10
N ARG A 43 32.49 4.59 -3.79
CA ARG A 43 33.38 3.63 -4.44
C ARG A 43 33.35 2.28 -3.76
N ASP A 44 32.72 2.18 -2.62
CA ASP A 44 32.63 0.92 -1.90
C ASP A 44 31.66 0.00 -2.65
N LYS A 45 32.04 -1.25 -2.79
CA LYS A 45 31.17 -2.23 -3.41
C LYS A 45 29.84 -2.33 -2.67
N MET A 46 29.90 -2.20 -1.35
CA MET A 46 28.68 -2.23 -0.54
C MET A 46 27.72 -1.13 -0.93
N PHE A 47 28.24 0.05 -1.30
CA PHE A 47 27.38 1.15 -1.73
C PHE A 47 26.53 0.73 -2.92
N GLN A 48 27.14 0.08 -3.91
CA GLN A 48 26.41 -0.33 -5.08
C GLN A 48 25.35 -1.38 -4.75
N GLU A 49 25.68 -2.29 -3.86
CA GLU A 49 24.74 -3.33 -3.46
C GLU A 49 23.55 -2.73 -2.71
N VAL A 50 23.83 -1.81 -1.80
CA VAL A 50 22.75 -1.15 -1.05
C VAL A 50 21.91 -0.31 -1.98
N GLN A 51 22.52 0.31 -2.98
CA GLN A 51 21.78 1.10 -3.95
C GLN A 51 20.81 0.23 -4.75
N LEU A 52 21.23 -0.98 -5.10
CA LEU A 52 20.34 -1.91 -5.78
C LEU A 52 19.16 -2.30 -4.90
N ILE A 53 19.43 -2.52 -3.62
CA ILE A 53 18.36 -2.83 -2.68
C ILE A 53 17.38 -1.67 -2.61
N SER A 54 17.90 -0.45 -2.56
CA SER A 54 17.06 0.74 -2.52
C SER A 54 16.14 0.80 -3.74
N GLN A 55 16.68 0.49 -4.92
CA GLN A 55 15.88 0.51 -6.13
C GLN A 55 14.78 -0.53 -6.10
N GLN A 56 15.07 -1.71 -5.56
CA GLN A 56 14.05 -2.74 -5.45
C GLN A 56 12.97 -2.36 -4.46
N LEU A 57 13.35 -1.72 -3.37
CA LEU A 57 12.37 -1.24 -2.40
C LEU A 57 11.46 -0.19 -3.01
N GLU A 58 12.00 0.69 -3.84
CA GLU A 58 11.16 1.67 -4.52
C GLU A 58 10.11 1.00 -5.39
N LYS A 59 10.50 -0.09 -6.06
CA LYS A 59 9.54 -0.84 -6.87
C LYS A 59 8.47 -1.48 -6.01
N VAL A 60 8.87 -2.06 -4.88
CA VAL A 60 7.90 -2.67 -3.98
C VAL A 60 6.92 -1.62 -3.46
N MET A 61 7.42 -0.47 -3.06
CA MET A 61 6.56 0.60 -2.57
C MET A 61 5.60 1.07 -3.63
N ALA A 62 6.05 1.16 -4.87
CA ALA A 62 5.19 1.56 -5.98
C ALA A 62 4.08 0.53 -6.18
N ILE A 63 4.42 -0.75 -6.09
CA ILE A 63 3.43 -1.81 -6.26
C ILE A 63 2.40 -1.76 -5.13
N VAL A 64 2.86 -1.58 -3.90
CA VAL A 64 1.96 -1.48 -2.77
C VAL A 64 1.01 -0.30 -2.95
N GLY A 65 1.54 0.84 -3.39
CA GLY A 65 0.72 2.02 -3.64
C GLY A 65 -0.32 1.78 -4.71
N GLU A 66 0.07 1.06 -5.76
CA GLU A 66 -0.84 0.74 -6.84
C GLU A 66 -1.96 -0.17 -6.36
N ILE A 67 -1.61 -1.18 -5.57
CA ILE A 67 -2.62 -2.09 -5.03
C ILE A 67 -3.59 -1.32 -4.13
N ARG A 68 -3.08 -0.40 -3.32
CA ARG A 68 -3.94 0.40 -2.47
C ARG A 68 -4.91 1.24 -3.28
N ARG A 69 -4.42 1.82 -4.36
CA ARG A 69 -5.27 2.64 -5.23
C ARG A 69 -6.35 1.79 -5.87
N MET A 70 -5.97 0.62 -6.39
CA MET A 70 -6.91 -0.27 -7.04
C MET A 70 -7.96 -0.79 -6.06
N THR A 71 -7.54 -1.08 -4.84
CA THR A 71 -8.45 -1.55 -3.81
C THR A 71 -9.46 -0.47 -3.46
N ARG A 72 -9.00 0.77 -3.35
CA ARG A 72 -9.90 1.87 -3.04
C ARG A 72 -10.91 2.09 -4.16
N GLU A 73 -10.44 2.02 -5.41
CA GLU A 73 -11.33 2.20 -6.53
C GLU A 73 -12.36 1.08 -6.62
N ALA A 74 -11.94 -0.14 -6.33
CA ALA A 74 -12.85 -1.27 -6.32
C ALA A 74 -13.92 -1.09 -5.25
N ALA A 75 -13.51 -0.63 -4.07
CA ALA A 75 -14.45 -0.40 -2.99
C ALA A 75 -15.45 0.69 -3.36
N ASP A 76 -14.96 1.74 -4.02
CA ASP A 76 -15.85 2.82 -4.44
C ASP A 76 -16.86 2.34 -5.48
N ARG A 77 -16.40 1.52 -6.41
CA ARG A 77 -17.32 0.99 -7.42
C ARG A 77 -18.38 0.09 -6.79
N GLU A 78 -17.99 -0.70 -5.79
CA GLU A 78 -18.94 -1.56 -5.11
C GLU A 78 -19.99 -0.73 -4.38
N ARG A 79 -19.55 0.32 -3.72
CA ARG A 79 -20.50 1.19 -3.03
C ARG A 79 -21.46 1.83 -4.01
N LYS A 80 -20.97 2.26 -5.15
CA LYS A 80 -21.84 2.86 -6.16
C LYS A 80 -22.80 1.84 -6.75
N ALA A 81 -22.30 0.62 -6.97
CA ALA A 81 -23.14 -0.42 -7.54
C ALA A 81 -24.29 -0.79 -6.60
N LEU A 82 -24.02 -0.76 -5.29
CA LEU A 82 -25.05 -1.05 -4.31
C LEU A 82 -26.05 0.08 -4.17
N GLY A 83 -25.70 1.22 -4.72
CA GLY A 83 -26.58 2.36 -4.65
C GLY A 83 -26.40 3.15 -3.38
N PRO A 84 -26.68 4.45 -3.47
CA PRO A 84 -26.59 5.29 -2.29
C PRO A 84 -27.74 4.97 -1.39
N PRO A 85 -27.50 5.04 -0.18
CA PRO A 85 -28.57 4.77 0.73
C PRO A 85 -29.51 5.89 0.78
N GLN A 86 -29.53 6.66 0.24
CA GLN A 86 -30.26 7.60 0.34
C GLN A 86 -31.27 7.84 -0.17
N ALA A 87 -31.47 7.78 -0.53
CA ALA A 87 -32.33 7.94 -0.97
C ALA A 87 -33.20 8.59 -0.78
N PRO A 88 -33.61 8.94 -0.59
CA PRO A 88 -34.33 9.40 -0.32
C PRO A 88 -35.19 9.95 -0.80
N LEU A 89 -35.28 9.91 -1.02
CA LEU A 89 -35.93 10.36 -1.17
C LEU A 89 -36.50 10.86 -1.16
N SER A 90 -36.71 10.94 -1.05
CA SER A 90 -37.25 11.39 -0.91
C SER A 90 -37.76 11.68 -1.06
#